data_069a24e0c3de24e059b7aeecc07781b8
#
_entry.id   069a24e0c3de24e059b7aeecc07781b8
#
_cell.length_a   1.000
_cell.length_b   1.000
_cell.length_c   1.000
_cell.angle_alpha   90.00
_cell.angle_beta   90.00
_cell.angle_gamma   90.00
#
_symmetry.space_group_name_H-M   'P 1'
#
loop_
_entity.id
_entity.type
_entity.pdbx_description
1 polymer ?
#
loop_
_entity_poly.entity_id
_entity_poly.type
_entity_poly.pdbx_seq_one_letter_code
_entity_poly.pdbx_strand_id
1 'polypeptide(L)'
;MSIGVVRPPMTERQLWKKLKNETTGISWTRLENWALFGTPDLLGYNNNQHFFTVELKVTTPKKPYFVRFSPHQISFHIKHKKNTFILVACALDQLVRLYSGSQVQELGNLSKLEPLACGLSSCIRVLEGL
;
A
#
# COMPACT_ATOMS: atom_id res chain seq x y z
N MET A 1 10.47 30.68 12.53
CA MET A 1 9.68 29.49 12.22
C MET A 1 9.51 29.40 10.72
N SER A 2 10.15 28.47 10.08
CA SER A 2 9.95 28.28 8.66
C SER A 2 8.56 27.70 8.44
N ILE A 3 7.76 28.39 7.65
CA ILE A 3 6.54 27.81 7.10
C ILE A 3 7.03 26.77 6.11
N GLY A 4 6.92 25.50 6.46
CA GLY A 4 7.30 24.42 5.57
C GLY A 4 6.59 24.53 4.24
N VAL A 5 7.32 24.30 3.16
CA VAL A 5 6.71 24.16 1.86
C VAL A 5 5.71 23.02 1.95
N VAL A 6 4.43 23.32 1.75
CA VAL A 6 3.39 22.29 1.66
C VAL A 6 3.66 21.49 0.39
N ARG A 7 4.25 20.33 0.54
CA ARG A 7 4.44 19.43 -0.59
C ARG A 7 3.07 18.88 -0.99
N PRO A 8 2.78 18.81 -2.29
CA PRO A 8 1.56 18.15 -2.74
C PRO A 8 1.57 16.69 -2.28
N PRO A 9 0.40 16.14 -1.94
CA PRO A 9 0.32 14.73 -1.55
C PRO A 9 0.78 13.83 -2.70
N MET A 10 1.44 12.72 -2.35
CA MET A 10 1.83 11.72 -3.33
C MET A 10 0.59 11.10 -3.97
N THR A 11 0.65 10.88 -5.27
CA THR A 11 -0.38 10.12 -5.99
C THR A 11 -0.08 8.63 -5.96
N GLU A 12 -1.08 7.78 -6.21
CA GLU A 12 -0.88 6.35 -6.33
C GLU A 12 0.12 6.01 -7.45
N ARG A 13 0.07 6.76 -8.55
CA ARG A 13 1.02 6.58 -9.66
C ARG A 13 2.46 6.88 -9.23
N GLN A 14 2.67 7.92 -8.44
CA GLN A 14 4.00 8.26 -7.90
C GLN A 14 4.46 7.19 -6.90
N LEU A 15 3.57 6.67 -6.08
CA LEU A 15 3.88 5.58 -5.15
C LEU A 15 4.31 4.33 -5.91
N TRP A 16 3.59 3.95 -6.95
CA TRP A 16 3.97 2.83 -7.81
C TRP A 16 5.34 3.03 -8.43
N LYS A 17 5.61 4.21 -8.97
CA LYS A 17 6.89 4.52 -9.60
C LYS A 17 8.05 4.39 -8.61
N LYS A 18 7.89 4.89 -7.39
CA LYS A 18 8.90 4.76 -6.33
C LYS A 18 9.12 3.30 -5.94
N LEU A 19 8.04 2.57 -5.72
CA LEU A 19 8.11 1.15 -5.37
C LEU A 19 8.86 0.35 -6.44
N LYS A 20 8.52 0.55 -7.69
CA LYS A 20 9.16 -0.10 -8.83
C LYS A 20 10.64 0.23 -8.91
N ASN A 21 10.99 1.50 -8.74
CA ASN A 21 12.39 1.96 -8.89
C ASN A 21 13.29 1.49 -7.76
N GLU A 22 12.76 1.32 -6.56
CA GLU A 22 13.56 0.96 -5.37
C GLU A 22 13.58 -0.54 -5.10
N THR A 23 12.77 -1.32 -5.81
CA THR A 23 12.71 -2.77 -5.62
C THR A 23 13.66 -3.48 -6.57
N THR A 24 14.46 -4.40 -6.06
CA THR A 24 15.36 -5.24 -6.87
C THR A 24 15.02 -6.73 -6.78
N GLY A 25 14.49 -7.19 -5.67
CA GLY A 25 14.20 -8.59 -5.40
C GLY A 25 12.76 -9.03 -5.66
N ILE A 26 11.96 -8.22 -6.32
CA ILE A 26 10.56 -8.53 -6.60
C ILE A 26 10.26 -8.29 -8.07
N SER A 27 9.66 -9.28 -8.70
CA SER A 27 9.07 -9.16 -10.03
C SER A 27 7.64 -8.67 -9.89
N TRP A 28 7.32 -7.52 -10.45
CA TRP A 28 6.01 -6.91 -10.36
C TRP A 28 5.20 -7.12 -11.63
N THR A 29 3.93 -7.48 -11.45
CA THR A 29 2.92 -7.47 -12.51
C THR A 29 1.83 -6.49 -12.10
N ARG A 30 1.61 -5.47 -12.92
CA ARG A 30 0.51 -4.55 -12.71
C ARG A 30 -0.78 -5.19 -13.18
N LEU A 31 -1.75 -5.32 -12.26
CA LEU A 31 -3.03 -5.93 -12.57
C LEU A 31 -3.96 -4.84 -13.12
N GLU A 32 -4.29 -4.94 -14.39
CA GLU A 32 -5.29 -4.08 -15.01
C GLU A 32 -6.67 -4.64 -14.76
N ASN A 33 -7.52 -3.85 -14.13
CA ASN A 33 -8.69 -4.35 -13.47
C ASN A 33 -10.01 -3.79 -14.01
N TRP A 34 -10.09 -3.59 -15.30
CA TRP A 34 -11.34 -3.14 -15.91
C TRP A 34 -12.42 -4.24 -15.99
N ALA A 35 -12.05 -5.51 -15.79
CA ALA A 35 -12.97 -6.66 -15.85
C ALA A 35 -13.36 -7.23 -14.48
N LEU A 36 -12.53 -7.02 -13.44
CA LEU A 36 -12.75 -7.57 -12.10
C LEU A 36 -12.60 -6.47 -11.04
N PHE A 37 -13.70 -6.09 -10.43
CA PHE A 37 -13.70 -5.05 -9.40
C PHE A 37 -13.05 -5.55 -8.09
N GLY A 38 -12.26 -4.69 -7.46
CA GLY A 38 -11.67 -4.96 -6.16
C GLY A 38 -10.36 -5.75 -6.17
N THR A 39 -9.89 -6.19 -7.34
CA THR A 39 -8.58 -6.82 -7.48
C THR A 39 -7.48 -5.82 -7.09
N PRO A 40 -6.44 -6.24 -6.32
CA PRO A 40 -5.33 -5.35 -6.00
C PRO A 40 -4.58 -4.84 -7.22
N ASP A 41 -3.87 -3.73 -7.04
CA ASP A 41 -3.14 -3.07 -8.13
C ASP A 41 -1.98 -3.91 -8.67
N LEU A 42 -1.31 -4.65 -7.78
CA LEU A 42 -0.05 -5.31 -8.09
C LEU A 42 -0.05 -6.78 -7.66
N LEU A 43 0.56 -7.60 -8.49
CA LEU A 43 1.01 -8.95 -8.12
C LEU A 43 2.54 -8.92 -8.02
N GLY A 44 3.07 -9.31 -6.88
CA GLY A 44 4.49 -9.43 -6.64
C GLY A 44 4.94 -10.88 -6.56
N TYR A 45 6.18 -11.14 -6.98
CA TYR A 45 6.83 -12.43 -6.88
C TYR A 45 8.27 -12.19 -6.44
N ASN A 46 8.63 -12.67 -5.26
CA ASN A 46 9.95 -12.41 -4.70
C ASN A 46 10.96 -13.53 -4.99
N ASN A 47 12.21 -13.34 -4.58
CA ASN A 47 13.28 -14.31 -4.77
C ASN A 47 13.09 -15.61 -3.97
N ASN A 48 12.19 -15.62 -2.99
CA ASN A 48 11.80 -16.82 -2.26
C ASN A 48 10.70 -17.61 -2.96
N GLN A 49 10.37 -17.24 -4.21
CA GLN A 49 9.34 -17.88 -5.01
C GLN A 49 7.95 -17.75 -4.37
N HIS A 50 7.68 -16.61 -3.75
CA HIS A 50 6.46 -16.35 -3.03
C HIS A 50 5.64 -15.28 -3.75
N PHE A 51 4.38 -15.58 -4.06
CA PHE A 51 3.43 -14.64 -4.62
C PHE A 51 2.70 -13.87 -3.52
N PHE A 52 2.45 -12.61 -3.78
CA PHE A 52 1.64 -11.75 -2.92
C PHE A 52 1.01 -10.62 -3.74
N THR A 53 0.01 -9.97 -3.19
CA THR A 53 -0.62 -8.81 -3.82
C THR A 53 -0.38 -7.56 -3.00
N VAL A 54 -0.36 -6.41 -3.66
CA VAL A 54 -0.26 -5.10 -3.01
C VAL A 54 -1.31 -4.17 -3.60
N GLU A 55 -2.16 -3.62 -2.72
CA GLU A 55 -3.07 -2.52 -3.03
C GLU A 55 -2.38 -1.22 -2.71
N LEU A 56 -2.34 -0.28 -3.64
CA LEU A 56 -1.74 1.03 -3.44
C LEU A 56 -2.80 2.02 -2.98
N LYS A 57 -2.52 2.73 -1.90
CA LYS A 57 -3.40 3.76 -1.37
C LYS A 57 -2.60 5.00 -0.99
N VAL A 58 -3.26 6.14 -1.08
CA VAL A 58 -2.72 7.42 -0.60
C VAL A 58 -3.78 8.09 0.28
N THR A 59 -3.34 8.76 1.33
CA THR A 59 -4.24 9.59 2.12
C THR A 59 -4.17 11.04 1.64
N THR A 60 -5.12 11.87 2.06
CA THR A 60 -5.16 13.28 1.69
C THR A 60 -4.85 14.16 2.89
N PRO A 61 -4.39 15.41 2.69
CA PRO A 61 -4.14 16.34 3.80
C PRO A 61 -5.38 16.60 4.67
N LYS A 62 -6.57 16.53 4.08
CA LYS A 62 -7.83 16.72 4.82
C LYS A 62 -8.20 15.53 5.68
N LYS A 63 -7.80 14.32 5.29
CA LYS A 63 -8.07 13.07 6.00
C LYS A 63 -6.79 12.21 6.05
N PRO A 64 -5.76 12.67 6.77
CA PRO A 64 -4.43 12.06 6.68
C PRO A 64 -4.36 10.65 7.30
N TYR A 65 -5.33 10.26 8.11
CA TYR A 65 -5.38 8.95 8.75
C TYR A 65 -6.44 8.03 8.18
N PHE A 66 -7.11 8.44 7.10
CA PHE A 66 -8.24 7.70 6.56
C PHE A 66 -7.87 7.11 5.20
N VAL A 67 -8.01 5.78 5.08
CA VAL A 67 -7.89 5.07 3.81
C VAL A 67 -9.27 4.61 3.38
N ARG A 68 -9.65 4.97 2.17
CA ARG A 68 -10.94 4.61 1.61
C ARG A 68 -10.82 3.37 0.72
N PHE A 69 -11.71 2.41 0.94
CA PHE A 69 -11.83 1.21 0.11
C PHE A 69 -13.23 1.12 -0.48
N SER A 70 -13.31 0.64 -1.72
CA SER A 70 -14.62 0.26 -2.29
C SER A 70 -15.12 -1.03 -1.63
N PRO A 71 -16.44 -1.30 -1.70
CA PRO A 71 -16.97 -2.57 -1.18
C PRO A 71 -16.34 -3.79 -1.83
N HIS A 72 -15.96 -3.71 -3.10
CA HIS A 72 -15.28 -4.80 -3.81
C HIS A 72 -13.87 -5.03 -3.28
N GLN A 73 -13.13 -3.98 -2.96
CA GLN A 73 -11.79 -4.08 -2.36
C GLN A 73 -11.87 -4.69 -0.97
N ILE A 74 -12.86 -4.30 -0.17
CA ILE A 74 -13.10 -4.89 1.15
C ILE A 74 -13.39 -6.37 1.02
N SER A 75 -14.31 -6.74 0.11
CA SER A 75 -14.67 -8.14 -0.14
C SER A 75 -13.46 -8.97 -0.57
N PHE A 76 -12.63 -8.45 -1.44
CA PHE A 76 -11.43 -9.14 -1.88
C PHE A 76 -10.50 -9.48 -0.69
N HIS A 77 -10.21 -8.50 0.14
CA HIS A 77 -9.28 -8.68 1.26
C HIS A 77 -9.86 -9.55 2.37
N ILE A 78 -11.18 -9.54 2.56
CA ILE A 78 -11.85 -10.45 3.49
C ILE A 78 -11.71 -11.90 3.03
N LYS A 79 -11.82 -12.14 1.72
CA LYS A 79 -11.69 -13.49 1.15
C LYS A 79 -10.25 -13.97 1.04
N HIS A 80 -9.29 -13.06 1.01
CA HIS A 80 -7.87 -13.36 0.80
C HIS A 80 -7.05 -12.80 1.96
N LYS A 81 -7.05 -13.51 3.08
CA LYS A 81 -6.45 -13.02 4.34
C LYS A 81 -4.93 -13.15 4.39
N LYS A 82 -4.34 -14.00 3.56
CA LYS A 82 -2.90 -14.25 3.53
C LYS A 82 -2.29 -13.77 2.23
N ASN A 83 -1.05 -13.31 2.30
CA ASN A 83 -0.27 -12.89 1.13
C ASN A 83 -0.90 -11.70 0.38
N THR A 84 -1.68 -10.91 1.08
CA THR A 84 -2.27 -9.68 0.56
C THR A 84 -1.87 -8.52 1.45
N PHE A 85 -1.45 -7.42 0.83
CA PHE A 85 -0.91 -6.27 1.55
C PHE A 85 -1.49 -4.97 1.01
N ILE A 86 -1.47 -3.95 1.84
CA ILE A 86 -1.91 -2.60 1.50
C ILE A 86 -0.76 -1.66 1.82
N LEU A 87 -0.29 -0.95 0.80
CA LEU A 87 0.79 0.03 0.92
C LEU A 87 0.20 1.42 0.86
N VAL A 88 0.39 2.19 1.92
CA VAL A 88 -0.24 3.50 2.09
C VAL A 88 0.80 4.60 2.14
N ALA A 89 0.72 5.56 1.23
CA ALA A 89 1.47 6.82 1.33
C ALA A 89 0.67 7.80 2.18
N CYS A 90 1.17 8.11 3.36
CA CYS A 90 0.46 8.96 4.32
C CYS A 90 0.77 10.44 4.06
N ALA A 91 -0.28 11.25 3.90
CA ALA A 91 -0.13 12.67 3.61
C ALA A 91 0.45 13.47 4.78
N LEU A 92 0.24 13.02 6.02
CA LEU A 92 0.65 13.75 7.21
C LEU A 92 2.16 13.92 7.32
N ASP A 93 2.90 12.82 7.18
CA ASP A 93 4.36 12.77 7.35
C ASP A 93 5.09 12.33 6.08
N GLN A 94 4.36 12.07 5.01
CA GLN A 94 4.84 11.58 3.72
C GLN A 94 5.57 10.23 3.80
N LEU A 95 5.38 9.50 4.89
CA LEU A 95 5.93 8.16 5.04
C LEU A 95 5.00 7.12 4.43
N VAL A 96 5.60 6.09 3.88
CA VAL A 96 4.89 4.94 3.32
C VAL A 96 4.81 3.86 4.39
N ARG A 97 3.62 3.30 4.58
CA ARG A 97 3.37 2.26 5.58
C ARG A 97 2.76 1.03 4.93
N LEU A 98 3.16 -0.13 5.41
CA LEU A 98 2.66 -1.41 4.92
C LEU A 98 1.74 -2.05 5.97
N TYR A 99 0.58 -2.49 5.51
CA TYR A 99 -0.41 -3.19 6.33
C TYR A 99 -0.77 -4.53 5.71
N SER A 100 -1.20 -5.47 6.55
CA SER A 100 -1.80 -6.71 6.05
C SER A 100 -3.16 -6.42 5.42
N GLY A 101 -3.47 -7.10 4.33
CA GLY A 101 -4.79 -7.01 3.71
C GLY A 101 -5.93 -7.45 4.63
N SER A 102 -5.64 -8.33 5.61
CA SER A 102 -6.63 -8.73 6.62
C SER A 102 -7.13 -7.59 7.51
N GLN A 103 -6.41 -6.46 7.55
CA GLN A 103 -6.77 -5.29 8.34
C GLN A 103 -7.62 -4.27 7.55
N VAL A 104 -8.10 -4.62 6.37
CA VAL A 104 -8.80 -3.69 5.48
C VAL A 104 -9.95 -2.93 6.15
N GLN A 105 -10.69 -3.58 7.05
CA GLN A 105 -11.81 -2.96 7.75
C GLN A 105 -11.37 -1.98 8.85
N GLU A 106 -10.15 -2.11 9.34
CA GLU A 106 -9.59 -1.28 10.41
C GLU A 106 -8.84 -0.05 9.87
N LEU A 107 -8.53 -0.03 8.57
CA LEU A 107 -7.75 1.03 7.94
C LEU A 107 -8.50 2.35 7.75
N GLY A 108 -9.73 2.44 8.22
CA GLY A 108 -10.44 3.71 8.33
C GLY A 108 -9.83 4.69 9.33
N ASN A 109 -8.92 4.22 10.19
CA ASN A 109 -8.20 5.08 11.13
C ASN A 109 -6.79 4.56 11.38
N LEU A 110 -5.84 5.06 10.60
CA LEU A 110 -4.43 4.65 10.68
C LEU A 110 -3.77 5.01 12.01
N SER A 111 -4.27 6.02 12.73
CA SER A 111 -3.68 6.43 14.00
C SER A 111 -3.79 5.37 15.09
N LYS A 112 -4.69 4.40 14.93
CA LYS A 112 -4.92 3.30 15.88
C LYS A 112 -4.30 1.99 15.45
N LEU A 113 -3.64 1.95 14.30
CA LEU A 113 -3.07 0.72 13.76
C LEU A 113 -1.56 0.82 13.69
N GLU A 114 -0.90 -0.25 14.10
CA GLU A 114 0.53 -0.39 13.92
C GLU A 114 0.81 -1.03 12.57
N PRO A 115 1.63 -0.39 11.70
CA PRO A 115 1.98 -0.98 10.41
C PRO A 115 2.95 -2.14 10.57
N LEU A 116 2.99 -3.02 9.57
CA LEU A 116 4.02 -4.06 9.48
C LEU A 116 5.40 -3.47 9.27
N ALA A 117 5.47 -2.35 8.56
CA ALA A 117 6.69 -1.60 8.33
C ALA A 117 6.35 -0.14 8.04
N CYS A 118 7.27 0.75 8.37
CA CYS A 118 7.17 2.18 8.11
C CYS A 118 8.42 2.65 7.35
N GLY A 119 8.21 3.41 6.29
CA GLY A 119 9.24 3.79 5.33
C GLY A 119 9.31 2.81 4.17
N LEU A 120 9.46 3.34 2.95
CA LEU A 120 9.39 2.51 1.74
C LEU A 120 10.45 1.41 1.74
N SER A 121 11.66 1.72 2.12
CA SER A 121 12.76 0.75 2.18
C SER A 121 12.44 -0.42 3.13
N SER A 122 11.88 -0.13 4.31
CA SER A 122 11.48 -1.14 5.28
C SER A 122 10.29 -1.98 4.77
N CYS A 123 9.33 -1.35 4.12
CA CYS A 123 8.19 -2.04 3.49
C CYS A 123 8.68 -3.02 2.43
N ILE A 124 9.61 -2.61 1.58
CA ILE A 124 10.20 -3.46 0.54
C ILE A 124 10.89 -4.67 1.16
N ARG A 125 11.67 -4.47 2.23
CA ARG A 125 12.36 -5.58 2.91
C ARG A 125 11.39 -6.62 3.46
N VAL A 126 10.25 -6.20 4.00
CA VAL A 126 9.21 -7.14 4.44
C VAL A 126 8.69 -7.97 3.27
N LEU A 127 8.38 -7.33 2.14
CA LEU A 127 7.86 -8.01 0.95
C LEU A 127 8.91 -8.93 0.31
N GLU A 128 10.17 -8.52 0.29
CA GLU A 128 11.26 -9.36 -0.23
C GLU A 128 11.53 -10.58 0.66
N GLY A 129 11.24 -10.49 1.95
CA GLY A 129 11.48 -11.55 2.93
C GLY A 129 10.31 -12.53 3.13
N LEU A 130 9.22 -12.38 2.40
CA LEU A 130 8.06 -13.29 2.52
C LEU A 130 8.39 -14.72 2.12
#